data_5921157207b2c2478f2f5fd1e42129c0
#
_entry.id   5921157207b2c2478f2f5fd1e42129c0
#
_cell.length_a   1.000
_cell.length_b   1.000
_cell.length_c   1.000
_cell.angle_alpha   90.00
_cell.angle_beta   90.00
_cell.angle_gamma   90.00
#
_symmetry.space_group_name_H-M   'P 1'
#
loop_
_entity.id
_entity.type
_entity.pdbx_description
1 polymer ?
#
loop_
_entity_poly.entity_id
_entity_poly.type
_entity_poly.pdbx_seq_one_letter_code
_entity_poly.pdbx_strand_id
1 'polypeptide(L)'
;MKKILLILIATFSLLTVKAQDNTFGGGYRGFADAGYTIGIGDYDFRRFEISTTHGYQVNPYFFVGGGVGFHFMSSYETKGMDIPLDKRDSKVSIPIFADFRGTFSKRKLAPFADLKLGYFVTNHDGFYGSISAGCRMALKGKQGLSLSIGYTYEKLEFQTFSHFNNSTSMNYTRTPRKLDCEGISIKLGYEF
;
A
#
# COMPACT_ATOMS: atom_id res chain seq x y z
N MET A 1 17.02 -14.90 -8.52
CA MET A 1 16.54 -14.25 -7.29
C MET A 1 17.65 -13.49 -6.56
N LYS A 2 18.84 -14.05 -6.25
CA LYS A 2 19.95 -13.35 -5.55
C LYS A 2 20.45 -12.10 -6.29
N LYS A 3 20.48 -12.09 -7.63
CA LYS A 3 20.94 -10.95 -8.45
C LYS A 3 19.97 -9.75 -8.40
N ILE A 4 18.65 -10.01 -8.30
CA ILE A 4 17.63 -8.95 -8.16
C ILE A 4 17.69 -8.30 -6.79
N LEU A 5 17.94 -9.08 -5.74
CA LEU A 5 18.13 -8.58 -4.38
C LEU A 5 19.38 -7.68 -4.27
N LEU A 6 20.48 -8.06 -4.94
CA LEU A 6 21.72 -7.24 -4.99
C LEU A 6 21.53 -5.93 -5.74
N ILE A 7 20.78 -5.94 -6.84
CA ILE A 7 20.45 -4.72 -7.59
C ILE A 7 19.55 -3.80 -6.73
N LEU A 8 18.58 -4.36 -6.00
CA LEU A 8 17.73 -3.58 -5.09
C LEU A 8 18.54 -2.94 -3.95
N ILE A 9 19.49 -3.67 -3.37
CA ILE A 9 20.39 -3.16 -2.30
C ILE A 9 21.35 -2.11 -2.88
N ALA A 10 21.90 -2.32 -4.09
CA ALA A 10 22.80 -1.37 -4.74
C ALA A 10 22.08 -0.07 -5.13
N THR A 11 20.83 -0.13 -5.59
CA THR A 11 20.04 1.07 -5.86
C THR A 11 19.66 1.82 -4.57
N PHE A 12 19.45 1.10 -3.47
CA PHE A 12 19.19 1.71 -2.17
C PHE A 12 20.39 2.44 -1.59
N SER A 13 21.62 1.95 -1.83
CA SER A 13 22.86 2.58 -1.37
C SER A 13 23.28 3.81 -2.19
N LEU A 14 22.83 3.94 -3.44
CA LEU A 14 23.09 5.10 -4.28
C LEU A 14 22.20 6.31 -3.97
N LEU A 15 21.12 6.11 -3.20
CA LEU A 15 20.18 7.16 -2.80
C LEU A 15 20.60 7.94 -1.55
N THR A 16 21.79 7.70 -0.98
CA THR A 16 22.38 8.58 0.04
C THR A 16 22.92 9.86 -0.60
N VAL A 17 22.06 10.58 -1.31
CA VAL A 17 22.34 11.93 -1.76
C VAL A 17 22.41 12.82 -0.53
N LYS A 18 23.56 13.46 -0.31
CA LYS A 18 23.78 14.47 0.74
C LYS A 18 22.64 15.50 0.65
N ALA A 19 21.74 15.47 1.63
CA ALA A 19 20.73 16.50 1.78
C ALA A 19 21.46 17.82 2.10
N GLN A 20 21.51 18.72 1.14
CA GLN A 20 21.89 20.10 1.40
C GLN A 20 20.84 20.76 2.29
N ASP A 21 21.32 21.40 3.34
CA ASP A 21 20.49 22.18 4.28
C ASP A 21 19.79 23.34 3.56
N ASN A 22 18.55 23.11 3.17
CA ASN A 22 17.63 24.17 2.81
C ASN A 22 16.35 24.00 3.63
N THR A 23 16.22 24.76 4.68
CA THR A 23 15.15 24.68 5.69
C THR A 23 13.75 24.94 5.10
N PHE A 24 13.63 25.44 3.86
CA PHE A 24 12.38 25.71 3.14
C PHE A 24 12.47 25.53 1.61
N GLY A 25 13.57 25.01 1.08
CA GLY A 25 13.75 24.69 -0.34
C GLY A 25 13.54 23.21 -0.59
N GLY A 26 13.26 22.86 -1.85
CA GLY A 26 13.10 21.47 -2.29
C GLY A 26 14.29 20.59 -1.87
N GLY A 27 14.06 19.31 -1.72
CA GLY A 27 15.09 18.37 -1.32
C GLY A 27 14.56 16.96 -1.19
N TYR A 28 15.49 16.03 -1.01
CA TYR A 28 15.15 14.65 -0.73
C TYR A 28 14.38 14.52 0.59
N ARG A 29 13.33 13.67 0.57
CA ARG A 29 12.59 13.21 1.74
C ARG A 29 12.26 11.74 1.61
N GLY A 30 12.23 11.06 2.77
CA GLY A 30 11.79 9.70 2.89
C GLY A 30 10.65 9.59 3.90
N PHE A 31 9.76 8.63 3.67
CA PHE A 31 8.68 8.28 4.57
C PHE A 31 8.69 6.77 4.82
N ALA A 32 8.43 6.38 6.06
CA ALA A 32 8.15 5.01 6.45
C ALA A 32 6.77 4.98 7.09
N ASP A 33 5.83 4.26 6.51
CA ASP A 33 4.45 4.17 6.98
C ASP A 33 4.17 2.74 7.45
N ALA A 34 3.47 2.60 8.58
CA ALA A 34 2.87 1.36 9.05
C ALA A 34 1.36 1.57 9.18
N GLY A 35 0.56 0.62 8.70
CA GLY A 35 -0.87 0.79 8.65
C GLY A 35 -1.66 -0.49 8.79
N TYR A 36 -2.94 -0.32 9.05
CA TYR A 36 -3.92 -1.38 9.07
C TYR A 36 -5.12 -1.00 8.21
N THR A 37 -5.52 -1.93 7.34
CA THR A 37 -6.66 -1.74 6.42
C THR A 37 -7.73 -2.79 6.72
N ILE A 38 -8.96 -2.33 6.77
CA ILE A 38 -10.16 -3.17 6.88
C ILE A 38 -10.91 -3.03 5.56
N GLY A 39 -11.19 -4.16 4.91
CA GLY A 39 -12.01 -4.21 3.71
C GLY A 39 -13.43 -3.73 4.00
N ILE A 40 -14.00 -3.04 3.04
CA ILE A 40 -15.40 -2.59 3.02
C ILE A 40 -16.05 -3.10 1.73
N GLY A 41 -17.37 -3.24 1.71
CA GLY A 41 -18.10 -3.77 0.56
C GLY A 41 -18.20 -5.30 0.58
N ASP A 42 -18.12 -5.92 -0.59
CA ASP A 42 -18.43 -7.36 -0.76
C ASP A 42 -17.35 -8.29 -0.18
N TYR A 43 -16.13 -7.77 0.04
CA TYR A 43 -14.97 -8.55 0.49
C TYR A 43 -14.37 -7.96 1.77
N ASP A 44 -14.67 -8.59 2.92
CA ASP A 44 -14.11 -8.23 4.25
C ASP A 44 -12.70 -8.81 4.39
N PHE A 45 -11.72 -8.17 3.77
CA PHE A 45 -10.31 -8.52 3.97
C PHE A 45 -9.68 -7.64 5.05
N ARG A 46 -8.65 -8.18 5.69
CA ARG A 46 -7.86 -7.45 6.70
C ARG A 46 -6.40 -7.52 6.32
N ARG A 47 -5.72 -6.41 6.50
CA ARG A 47 -4.32 -6.29 6.10
C ARG A 47 -3.55 -5.39 7.04
N PHE A 48 -2.37 -5.87 7.43
CA PHE A 48 -1.31 -5.02 7.97
C PHE A 48 -0.36 -4.63 6.84
N GLU A 49 0.10 -3.40 6.81
CA GLU A 49 1.00 -2.91 5.78
C GLU A 49 2.17 -2.13 6.37
N ILE A 50 3.34 -2.30 5.77
CA ILE A 50 4.52 -1.47 5.99
C ILE A 50 4.97 -0.99 4.63
N SER A 51 5.27 0.30 4.48
CA SER A 51 5.77 0.85 3.23
C SER A 51 6.85 1.87 3.47
N THR A 52 7.71 2.04 2.45
CA THR A 52 8.68 3.12 2.41
C THR A 52 8.53 3.87 1.11
N THR A 53 8.63 5.19 1.18
CA THR A 53 8.55 6.11 0.04
C THR A 53 9.76 7.01 0.05
N HIS A 54 10.36 7.19 -1.11
CA HIS A 54 11.52 8.05 -1.31
C HIS A 54 11.26 8.98 -2.49
N GLY A 55 11.61 10.26 -2.35
CA GLY A 55 11.34 11.21 -3.40
C GLY A 55 11.89 12.60 -3.11
N TYR A 56 11.26 13.55 -3.77
CA TYR A 56 11.69 14.94 -3.76
C TYR A 56 10.55 15.87 -3.33
N GLN A 57 10.84 16.71 -2.36
CA GLN A 57 9.97 17.82 -1.97
C GLN A 57 10.15 18.94 -3.00
N VAL A 58 9.18 19.11 -3.90
CA VAL A 58 9.24 20.08 -5.00
C VAL A 58 9.16 21.50 -4.48
N ASN A 59 8.29 21.72 -3.49
CA ASN A 59 8.10 22.98 -2.79
C ASN A 59 7.60 22.70 -1.36
N PRO A 60 7.46 23.70 -0.48
CA PRO A 60 7.04 23.47 0.90
C PRO A 60 5.71 22.73 1.10
N TYR A 61 4.90 22.64 0.04
CA TYR A 61 3.55 22.08 0.08
C TYR A 61 3.41 20.78 -0.70
N PHE A 62 4.33 20.47 -1.62
CA PHE A 62 4.16 19.35 -2.55
C PHE A 62 5.40 18.46 -2.61
N PHE A 63 5.17 17.17 -2.40
CA PHE A 63 6.15 16.09 -2.52
C PHE A 63 5.72 15.11 -3.62
N VAL A 64 6.69 14.60 -4.36
CA VAL A 64 6.52 13.51 -5.32
C VAL A 64 7.61 12.47 -5.10
N GLY A 65 7.22 11.20 -5.12
CA GLY A 65 8.15 10.10 -4.91
C GLY A 65 7.67 8.79 -5.45
N GLY A 66 8.45 7.76 -5.17
CA GLY A 66 8.11 6.37 -5.43
C GLY A 66 8.37 5.54 -4.18
N GLY A 67 7.64 4.44 -4.05
CA GLY A 67 7.74 3.60 -2.89
C GLY A 67 7.43 2.13 -3.16
N VAL A 68 7.71 1.33 -2.16
CA VAL A 68 7.41 -0.09 -2.12
C VAL A 68 6.77 -0.42 -0.78
N GLY A 69 5.80 -1.33 -0.81
CA GLY A 69 5.10 -1.79 0.39
C GLY A 69 5.18 -3.31 0.56
N PHE A 70 4.91 -3.74 1.79
CA PHE A 70 4.67 -5.13 2.15
C PHE A 70 3.29 -5.20 2.79
N HIS A 71 2.35 -5.82 2.11
CA HIS A 71 0.98 -5.99 2.54
C HIS A 71 0.77 -7.42 3.02
N PHE A 72 0.62 -7.58 4.32
CA PHE A 72 0.37 -8.86 4.98
C PHE A 72 -1.14 -9.11 5.03
N MET A 73 -1.64 -9.84 4.06
CA MET A 73 -3.06 -10.14 3.92
C MET A 73 -3.47 -11.28 4.84
N SER A 74 -4.57 -11.12 5.56
CA SER A 74 -5.24 -12.22 6.26
C SER A 74 -5.91 -13.16 5.25
N SER A 75 -6.12 -14.40 5.65
CA SER A 75 -6.94 -15.33 4.89
C SER A 75 -8.39 -14.84 4.85
N TYR A 76 -9.03 -15.07 3.72
CA TYR A 76 -10.44 -14.77 3.50
C TYR A 76 -11.13 -15.98 2.90
N GLU A 77 -12.32 -16.30 3.39
CA GLU A 77 -13.16 -17.38 2.86
C GLU A 77 -14.64 -17.02 3.01
N THR A 78 -15.32 -16.91 1.89
CA THR A 78 -16.78 -16.76 1.86
C THR A 78 -17.43 -18.12 1.65
N LYS A 79 -18.31 -18.53 2.55
CA LYS A 79 -19.06 -19.79 2.46
C LYS A 79 -20.44 -19.53 1.87
N GLY A 80 -20.76 -20.23 0.77
CA GLY A 80 -22.13 -20.50 0.38
C GLY A 80 -22.72 -21.63 1.24
N MET A 81 -23.93 -22.10 0.95
CA MET A 81 -24.64 -23.06 1.81
C MET A 81 -23.84 -24.30 2.23
N ASP A 82 -22.83 -24.76 1.48
CA ASP A 82 -21.92 -25.86 1.87
C ASP A 82 -20.53 -25.78 1.21
N ILE A 83 -20.21 -24.68 0.48
CA ILE A 83 -19.01 -24.59 -0.35
C ILE A 83 -18.39 -23.20 -0.22
N PRO A 84 -17.04 -23.08 -0.13
CA PRO A 84 -16.39 -21.78 -0.27
C PRO A 84 -16.64 -21.23 -1.68
N LEU A 85 -17.27 -20.05 -1.77
CA LEU A 85 -17.51 -19.37 -3.05
C LEU A 85 -16.22 -18.68 -3.52
N ASP A 86 -15.58 -17.94 -2.63
CA ASP A 86 -14.32 -17.26 -2.88
C ASP A 86 -13.37 -17.51 -1.71
N LYS A 87 -12.14 -17.86 -2.02
CA LYS A 87 -11.09 -18.11 -1.03
C LYS A 87 -9.80 -17.40 -1.41
N ARG A 88 -9.17 -16.80 -0.42
CA ARG A 88 -7.81 -16.30 -0.49
C ARG A 88 -7.03 -16.74 0.73
N ASP A 89 -5.90 -17.39 0.53
CA ASP A 89 -4.99 -17.74 1.60
C ASP A 89 -4.22 -16.49 2.07
N SER A 90 -3.71 -16.51 3.30
CA SER A 90 -2.84 -15.45 3.81
C SER A 90 -1.59 -15.35 2.93
N LYS A 91 -1.30 -14.17 2.43
CA LYS A 91 -0.19 -13.90 1.50
C LYS A 91 0.43 -12.55 1.78
N VAL A 92 1.69 -12.41 1.38
CA VAL A 92 2.36 -11.12 1.33
C VAL A 92 2.29 -10.60 -0.10
N SER A 93 1.65 -9.46 -0.30
CA SER A 93 1.59 -8.75 -1.58
C SER A 93 2.49 -7.53 -1.54
N ILE A 94 3.23 -7.29 -2.60
CA ILE A 94 4.23 -6.22 -2.69
C ILE A 94 3.80 -5.24 -3.79
N PRO A 95 3.21 -4.07 -3.44
CA PRO A 95 2.98 -3.00 -4.38
C PRO A 95 4.24 -2.16 -4.58
N ILE A 96 4.44 -1.71 -5.82
CA ILE A 96 5.32 -0.60 -6.18
C ILE A 96 4.42 0.55 -6.60
N PHE A 97 4.65 1.76 -6.10
CA PHE A 97 3.74 2.89 -6.31
C PHE A 97 4.47 4.22 -6.47
N ALA A 98 3.85 5.14 -7.19
CA ALA A 98 4.12 6.56 -7.13
C ALA A 98 3.33 7.19 -5.97
N ASP A 99 3.92 8.17 -5.31
CA ASP A 99 3.36 8.87 -4.15
C ASP A 99 3.35 10.38 -4.41
N PHE A 100 2.18 10.99 -4.24
CA PHE A 100 1.93 12.41 -4.39
C PHE A 100 1.35 12.94 -3.09
N ARG A 101 2.13 13.70 -2.33
CA ARG A 101 1.71 14.22 -1.02
C ARG A 101 1.64 15.72 -1.02
N GLY A 102 0.47 16.25 -0.64
CA GLY A 102 0.22 17.68 -0.44
C GLY A 102 0.12 18.03 1.04
N THR A 103 0.95 18.96 1.51
CA THR A 103 0.92 19.49 2.89
C THR A 103 0.34 20.90 2.88
N PHE A 104 -0.69 21.18 3.67
CA PHE A 104 -1.46 22.43 3.60
C PHE A 104 -1.00 23.51 4.58
N SER A 105 0.04 23.24 5.38
CA SER A 105 0.56 24.20 6.36
C SER A 105 2.06 23.99 6.60
N LYS A 106 2.76 25.09 6.94
CA LYS A 106 4.17 25.08 7.39
C LYS A 106 4.29 25.02 8.92
N ARG A 107 3.18 24.94 9.64
CA ARG A 107 3.18 24.90 11.11
C ARG A 107 3.68 23.55 11.63
N LYS A 108 4.03 23.49 12.91
CA LYS A 108 4.45 22.26 13.58
C LYS A 108 3.43 21.11 13.40
N LEU A 109 2.15 21.44 13.45
CA LEU A 109 1.06 20.54 13.09
C LEU A 109 0.48 20.98 11.74
N ALA A 110 0.56 20.10 10.73
CA ALA A 110 0.17 20.42 9.37
C ALA A 110 -0.76 19.32 8.82
N PRO A 111 -1.95 19.68 8.35
CA PRO A 111 -2.78 18.73 7.61
C PRO A 111 -2.13 18.42 6.27
N PHE A 112 -2.33 17.17 5.81
CA PHE A 112 -1.83 16.71 4.52
C PHE A 112 -2.85 15.78 3.84
N ALA A 113 -2.73 15.67 2.53
CA ALA A 113 -3.36 14.62 1.73
C ALA A 113 -2.28 13.89 0.93
N ASP A 114 -2.53 12.61 0.65
CA ASP A 114 -1.58 11.71 0.04
C ASP A 114 -2.33 10.81 -0.97
N LEU A 115 -1.76 10.65 -2.15
CA LEU A 115 -2.27 9.79 -3.22
C LEU A 115 -1.16 8.84 -3.65
N LYS A 116 -1.38 7.54 -3.47
CA LYS A 116 -0.49 6.49 -3.94
C LYS A 116 -1.15 5.72 -5.07
N LEU A 117 -0.46 5.58 -6.20
CA LEU A 117 -0.93 4.84 -7.38
C LEU A 117 0.15 3.87 -7.82
N GLY A 118 -0.20 2.62 -8.01
CA GLY A 118 0.78 1.59 -8.30
C GLY A 118 0.22 0.26 -8.75
N TYR A 119 1.06 -0.76 -8.64
CA TYR A 119 0.76 -2.09 -9.08
C TYR A 119 1.44 -3.12 -8.19
N PHE A 120 0.77 -4.23 -7.93
CA PHE A 120 1.37 -5.35 -7.20
C PHE A 120 2.29 -6.15 -8.13
N VAL A 121 3.50 -6.43 -7.66
CA VAL A 121 4.50 -7.24 -8.39
C VAL A 121 4.49 -8.71 -7.97
N THR A 122 3.64 -9.07 -7.03
CA THR A 122 3.50 -10.43 -6.48
C THR A 122 2.07 -10.95 -6.58
N ASN A 123 1.91 -12.27 -6.48
CA ASN A 123 0.62 -12.97 -6.35
C ASN A 123 -0.37 -12.76 -7.50
N HIS A 124 0.08 -12.28 -8.67
CA HIS A 124 -0.77 -11.92 -9.82
C HIS A 124 -1.87 -10.90 -9.48
N ASP A 125 -1.74 -10.20 -8.33
CA ASP A 125 -2.58 -9.08 -7.97
C ASP A 125 -2.43 -7.96 -9.02
N GLY A 126 -3.33 -6.99 -9.03
CA GLY A 126 -3.38 -5.97 -10.07
C GLY A 126 -3.04 -4.58 -9.58
N PHE A 127 -3.90 -3.65 -9.93
CA PHE A 127 -3.77 -2.24 -9.59
C PHE A 127 -3.88 -2.02 -8.06
N TYR A 128 -3.11 -1.04 -7.57
CA TYR A 128 -3.14 -0.52 -6.22
C TYR A 128 -3.35 0.99 -6.25
N GLY A 129 -4.36 1.48 -5.55
CA GLY A 129 -4.62 2.90 -5.35
C GLY A 129 -4.96 3.18 -3.89
N SER A 130 -4.43 4.28 -3.35
CA SER A 130 -4.76 4.73 -1.99
C SER A 130 -4.81 6.24 -1.95
N ILE A 131 -5.89 6.78 -1.41
CA ILE A 131 -6.00 8.21 -1.09
C ILE A 131 -6.17 8.33 0.41
N SER A 132 -5.40 9.20 1.04
CA SER A 132 -5.46 9.41 2.49
C SER A 132 -5.36 10.88 2.86
N ALA A 133 -5.89 11.22 4.03
CA ALA A 133 -5.76 12.52 4.63
C ALA A 133 -5.39 12.37 6.11
N GLY A 134 -4.60 13.30 6.62
CA GLY A 134 -4.12 13.21 8.00
C GLY A 134 -3.45 14.47 8.50
N CYS A 135 -2.80 14.33 9.64
CA CYS A 135 -2.01 15.38 10.25
C CYS A 135 -0.57 14.94 10.43
N ARG A 136 0.35 15.80 10.04
CA ARG A 136 1.79 15.68 10.23
C ARG A 136 2.23 16.56 11.39
N MET A 137 2.99 16.02 12.30
CA MET A 137 3.66 16.74 13.38
C MET A 137 5.15 16.82 13.11
N ALA A 138 5.66 18.02 12.87
CA ALA A 138 7.09 18.25 12.67
C ALA A 138 7.87 18.02 13.98
N LEU A 139 8.93 17.25 13.92
CA LEU A 139 9.92 17.04 14.98
C LEU A 139 11.12 17.97 14.78
N LYS A 140 12.28 17.58 15.25
CA LYS A 140 13.52 18.35 15.02
C LYS A 140 14.07 18.08 13.60
N GLY A 141 14.60 19.12 12.97
CA GLY A 141 15.16 19.03 11.62
C GLY A 141 14.10 18.74 10.57
N LYS A 142 14.35 17.74 9.72
CA LYS A 142 13.42 17.30 8.66
C LYS A 142 12.45 16.19 9.11
N GLN A 143 12.57 15.72 10.35
CA GLN A 143 11.79 14.60 10.86
C GLN A 143 10.36 15.00 11.16
N GLY A 144 9.46 14.05 11.03
CA GLY A 144 8.06 14.22 11.36
C GLY A 144 7.37 12.91 11.68
N LEU A 145 6.29 12.99 12.43
CA LEU A 145 5.33 11.90 12.62
C LEU A 145 4.02 12.28 11.95
N SER A 146 3.34 11.32 11.38
CA SER A 146 2.05 11.52 10.74
C SER A 146 1.07 10.44 11.15
N LEU A 147 -0.20 10.83 11.24
CA LEU A 147 -1.32 9.92 11.40
C LEU A 147 -2.34 10.26 10.30
N SER A 148 -2.80 9.25 9.59
CA SER A 148 -3.76 9.42 8.50
C SER A 148 -4.81 8.33 8.49
N ILE A 149 -5.95 8.68 7.91
CA ILE A 149 -7.01 7.76 7.50
C ILE A 149 -7.14 7.84 5.99
N GLY A 150 -7.42 6.72 5.34
CA GLY A 150 -7.48 6.67 3.90
C GLY A 150 -8.44 5.61 3.38
N TYR A 151 -8.74 5.74 2.10
CA TYR A 151 -9.46 4.76 1.30
C TYR A 151 -8.47 4.07 0.36
N THR A 152 -8.59 2.77 0.23
CA THR A 152 -7.77 1.96 -0.68
C THR A 152 -8.64 1.20 -1.66
N TYR A 153 -8.17 1.13 -2.91
CA TYR A 153 -8.76 0.32 -3.96
C TYR A 153 -7.69 -0.59 -4.54
N GLU A 154 -7.98 -1.89 -4.60
CA GLU A 154 -7.03 -2.91 -5.00
C GLU A 154 -7.69 -3.99 -5.85
N LYS A 155 -6.95 -4.46 -6.87
CA LYS A 155 -7.33 -5.66 -7.60
C LYS A 155 -6.56 -6.85 -7.04
N LEU A 156 -7.26 -7.75 -6.35
CA LEU A 156 -6.68 -8.91 -5.70
C LEU A 156 -7.12 -10.21 -6.37
N GLU A 157 -6.21 -11.19 -6.48
CA GLU A 157 -6.53 -12.51 -7.02
C GLU A 157 -7.15 -13.40 -5.93
N PHE A 158 -8.34 -13.87 -6.19
CA PHE A 158 -9.08 -14.86 -5.40
C PHE A 158 -9.24 -16.14 -6.19
N GLN A 159 -9.50 -17.22 -5.47
CA GLN A 159 -9.88 -18.48 -6.05
C GLN A 159 -11.37 -18.65 -5.90
N THR A 160 -12.06 -18.58 -7.02
CA THR A 160 -13.50 -18.77 -7.10
C THR A 160 -13.81 -20.22 -7.42
N PHE A 161 -14.71 -20.82 -6.66
CA PHE A 161 -15.16 -22.19 -6.84
C PHE A 161 -16.52 -22.18 -7.53
N SER A 162 -16.59 -22.77 -8.73
CA SER A 162 -17.83 -22.95 -9.45
C SER A 162 -18.30 -24.42 -9.39
N HIS A 163 -19.59 -24.58 -9.14
CA HIS A 163 -20.23 -25.88 -9.07
C HIS A 163 -20.68 -26.32 -10.47
N PHE A 164 -20.16 -27.44 -10.95
CA PHE A 164 -20.71 -28.14 -12.12
C PHE A 164 -21.54 -29.33 -11.66
N ASN A 165 -22.86 -29.27 -11.86
CA ASN A 165 -23.77 -30.35 -11.58
C ASN A 165 -23.77 -31.31 -12.78
N ASN A 166 -22.95 -32.34 -12.74
CA ASN A 166 -23.14 -33.53 -13.55
C ASN A 166 -23.68 -34.63 -12.61
N SER A 167 -24.74 -35.28 -13.02
CA SER A 167 -25.63 -36.18 -12.22
C SER A 167 -24.91 -37.36 -11.52
N THR A 168 -23.61 -37.49 -11.55
CA THR A 168 -22.89 -38.64 -10.98
C THR A 168 -21.62 -38.28 -10.17
N SER A 169 -21.14 -37.05 -10.18
CA SER A 169 -19.99 -36.63 -9.37
C SER A 169 -19.99 -35.11 -9.14
N MET A 170 -19.76 -34.70 -7.91
CA MET A 170 -19.53 -33.28 -7.55
C MET A 170 -18.10 -32.91 -7.95
N ASN A 171 -17.94 -32.29 -9.10
CA ASN A 171 -16.67 -31.73 -9.53
C ASN A 171 -16.65 -30.21 -9.28
N TYR A 172 -15.69 -29.78 -8.47
CA TYR A 172 -15.43 -28.34 -8.24
C TYR A 172 -14.32 -27.87 -9.18
N THR A 173 -14.61 -26.86 -9.97
CA THR A 173 -13.59 -26.18 -10.76
C THR A 173 -13.11 -24.94 -10.02
N ARG A 174 -11.80 -24.86 -9.82
CA ARG A 174 -11.12 -23.76 -9.15
C ARG A 174 -10.55 -22.82 -10.22
N THR A 175 -11.07 -21.61 -10.29
CA THR A 175 -10.64 -20.61 -11.27
C THR A 175 -10.09 -19.37 -10.55
N PRO A 176 -8.85 -18.94 -10.86
CA PRO A 176 -8.34 -17.68 -10.34
C PRO A 176 -9.11 -16.51 -10.97
N ARG A 177 -9.60 -15.59 -10.15
CA ARG A 177 -10.33 -14.40 -10.58
C ARG A 177 -9.80 -13.18 -9.85
N LYS A 178 -9.59 -12.08 -10.58
CA LYS A 178 -9.25 -10.78 -9.99
C LYS A 178 -10.53 -10.07 -9.58
N LEU A 179 -10.61 -9.72 -8.30
CA LEU A 179 -11.73 -9.03 -7.71
C LEU A 179 -11.32 -7.63 -7.25
N ASP A 180 -12.25 -6.69 -7.36
CA ASP A 180 -12.07 -5.33 -6.90
C ASP A 180 -12.34 -5.30 -5.39
N CYS A 181 -11.34 -4.87 -4.63
CA CYS A 181 -11.38 -4.83 -3.17
C CYS A 181 -11.18 -3.39 -2.70
N GLU A 182 -12.05 -2.96 -1.82
CA GLU A 182 -12.06 -1.63 -1.25
C GLU A 182 -11.84 -1.70 0.25
N GLY A 183 -11.16 -0.70 0.83
CA GLY A 183 -10.89 -0.71 2.25
C GLY A 183 -10.64 0.67 2.85
N ILE A 184 -10.84 0.76 4.16
CA ILE A 184 -10.47 1.92 4.96
C ILE A 184 -9.17 1.58 5.69
N SER A 185 -8.19 2.48 5.60
CA SER A 185 -6.87 2.33 6.21
C SER A 185 -6.62 3.39 7.27
N ILE A 186 -5.93 3.01 8.34
CA ILE A 186 -5.33 3.92 9.32
C ILE A 186 -3.84 3.70 9.27
N LYS A 187 -3.05 4.77 9.11
CA LYS A 187 -1.59 4.71 8.94
C LYS A 187 -0.88 5.65 9.89
N LEU A 188 0.19 5.15 10.48
CA LEU A 188 1.18 5.91 11.22
C LEU A 188 2.44 6.02 10.36
N GLY A 189 2.94 7.24 10.16
CA GLY A 189 4.09 7.51 9.32
C GLY A 189 5.20 8.22 10.08
N TYR A 190 6.43 7.93 9.67
CA TYR A 190 7.65 8.62 10.09
C TYR A 190 8.33 9.22 8.87
N GLU A 191 8.68 10.50 8.95
CA GLU A 191 9.38 11.27 7.91
C GLU A 191 10.82 11.52 8.32
N PHE A 192 11.77 11.36 7.38
CA PHE A 192 13.20 11.51 7.60
C PHE A 192 13.93 12.15 6.41
#